data_7832829c0ae85ab7951f709a576c7653
#
_entry.id   7832829c0ae85ab7951f709a576c7653
#
_cell.length_a   1.000
_cell.length_b   1.000
_cell.length_c   1.000
_cell.angle_alpha   90.00
_cell.angle_beta   90.00
_cell.angle_gamma   90.00
#
_symmetry.space_group_name_H-M   'P 1'
#
loop_
_entity.id
_entity.type
_entity.pdbx_description
1 polymer ?
#
loop_
_entity_poly.entity_id
_entity_poly.type
_entity_poly.pdbx_seq_one_letter_code
_entity_poly.pdbx_strand_id
1 'polypeptide(L)'
;QSNFMGGNPSVENSDDQRLLRLRFPAGVRSNWHTHTDGQLLMLEEGLGLTQVRGEAIYEMHPGEPWWTGSGVEHWHGADPTEASLQLTIYSGSVEWLDPVTDEQYMGRATRR
;
A
#
# COMPACT_ATOMS: atom_id res chain seq x y z
N GLN A 1 -12.92 -13.77 0.29
CA GLN A 1 -12.77 -12.43 0.86
C GLN A 1 -11.52 -11.78 0.32
N SER A 2 -11.66 -10.64 -0.30
CA SER A 2 -10.53 -9.90 -0.84
C SER A 2 -9.80 -9.17 0.27
N ASN A 3 -8.47 -9.09 0.15
CA ASN A 3 -7.64 -8.29 1.04
C ASN A 3 -7.48 -6.85 0.53
N PHE A 4 -8.25 -6.48 -0.50
CA PHE A 4 -8.14 -5.17 -1.15
C PHE A 4 -9.53 -4.58 -1.36
N MET A 5 -9.58 -3.25 -1.38
CA MET A 5 -10.83 -2.52 -1.61
C MET A 5 -10.71 -1.70 -2.89
N GLY A 6 -11.81 -1.57 -3.62
CA GLY A 6 -11.88 -0.81 -4.87
C GLY A 6 -11.50 -1.62 -6.08
N GLY A 7 -11.03 -2.85 -5.90
CA GLY A 7 -10.56 -3.76 -6.94
C GLY A 7 -9.40 -4.58 -6.41
N ASN A 8 -8.60 -5.14 -7.28
CA ASN A 8 -7.44 -5.92 -6.90
C ASN A 8 -6.20 -5.39 -7.60
N PRO A 9 -5.05 -5.41 -6.89
CA PRO A 9 -3.79 -5.15 -7.56
C PRO A 9 -3.42 -6.36 -8.42
N SER A 10 -2.54 -6.15 -9.38
CA SER A 10 -1.93 -7.24 -10.12
C SER A 10 -0.45 -7.30 -9.74
N VAL A 11 0.09 -8.53 -9.74
CA VAL A 11 1.50 -8.77 -9.48
C VAL A 11 2.25 -8.71 -10.80
N GLU A 12 3.19 -7.79 -10.90
CA GLU A 12 4.07 -7.70 -12.05
C GLU A 12 5.29 -8.59 -11.79
N ASN A 13 5.98 -9.01 -12.83
CA ASN A 13 7.04 -10.00 -12.76
C ASN A 13 7.97 -9.86 -11.56
N SER A 14 8.15 -10.95 -10.83
CA SER A 14 9.13 -11.04 -9.78
C SER A 14 9.59 -12.49 -9.67
N ASP A 15 10.90 -12.72 -9.70
CA ASP A 15 11.47 -14.04 -9.49
C ASP A 15 11.78 -14.30 -8.03
N ASP A 16 11.77 -13.28 -7.20
CA ASP A 16 12.03 -13.38 -5.77
C ASP A 16 10.72 -13.29 -5.02
N GLN A 17 10.42 -14.28 -4.19
CA GLN A 17 9.15 -14.33 -3.46
C GLN A 17 8.98 -13.19 -2.47
N ARG A 18 10.07 -12.51 -2.09
CA ARG A 18 10.03 -11.39 -1.16
C ARG A 18 10.02 -10.04 -1.85
N LEU A 19 10.09 -10.05 -3.16
CA LEU A 19 10.16 -8.83 -3.96
C LEU A 19 9.03 -8.87 -4.96
N LEU A 20 8.00 -8.06 -4.72
CA LEU A 20 6.81 -8.04 -5.57
C LEU A 20 6.61 -6.66 -6.15
N ARG A 21 6.19 -6.62 -7.40
CA ARG A 21 5.67 -5.42 -8.01
C ARG A 21 4.16 -5.52 -8.03
N LEU A 22 3.50 -4.59 -7.36
CA LEU A 22 2.05 -4.55 -7.28
C LEU A 22 1.54 -3.35 -8.06
N ARG A 23 0.71 -3.61 -9.07
CA ARG A 23 0.05 -2.54 -9.80
C ARG A 23 -1.35 -2.37 -9.25
N PHE A 24 -1.59 -1.21 -8.66
CA PHE A 24 -2.90 -0.83 -8.14
C PHE A 24 -3.59 0.06 -9.16
N PRO A 25 -4.72 -0.36 -9.72
CA PRO A 25 -5.55 0.58 -10.48
C PRO A 25 -5.98 1.76 -9.62
N ALA A 26 -6.35 2.86 -10.24
CA ALA A 26 -6.86 4.02 -9.49
C ALA A 26 -8.00 3.58 -8.58
N GLY A 27 -8.00 4.06 -7.34
CA GLY A 27 -9.03 3.76 -6.35
C GLY A 27 -8.83 2.47 -5.57
N VAL A 28 -7.83 1.65 -5.92
CA VAL A 28 -7.59 0.35 -5.28
C VAL A 28 -6.58 0.52 -4.14
N ARG A 29 -6.89 -0.09 -3.01
CA ARG A 29 -6.01 -0.09 -1.84
C ARG A 29 -6.14 -1.41 -1.10
N SER A 30 -5.10 -1.75 -0.32
CA SER A 30 -5.13 -2.93 0.54
C SER A 30 -6.05 -2.70 1.73
N ASN A 31 -6.44 -3.78 2.40
CA ASN A 31 -6.97 -3.67 3.76
C ASN A 31 -5.86 -3.21 4.70
N TRP A 32 -6.24 -2.80 5.90
CA TRP A 32 -5.27 -2.61 6.97
C TRP A 32 -4.56 -3.93 7.21
N HIS A 33 -3.25 -3.90 7.46
CA HIS A 33 -2.49 -5.11 7.72
C HIS A 33 -1.19 -4.78 8.43
N THR A 34 -0.51 -5.84 8.88
CA THR A 34 0.81 -5.72 9.50
C THR A 34 1.75 -6.72 8.84
N HIS A 35 3.05 -6.42 8.91
CA HIS A 35 4.11 -7.36 8.51
C HIS A 35 4.97 -7.64 9.74
N THR A 36 5.29 -8.92 9.97
CA THR A 36 6.06 -9.28 11.16
C THR A 36 7.45 -8.65 11.17
N ASP A 37 8.04 -8.49 10.00
CA ASP A 37 9.41 -7.96 9.87
C ASP A 37 9.46 -6.59 9.18
N GLY A 38 8.30 -5.94 9.03
CA GLY A 38 8.23 -4.67 8.34
C GLY A 38 8.15 -4.80 6.83
N GLN A 39 7.98 -3.67 6.16
CA GLN A 39 7.83 -3.63 4.71
C GLN A 39 8.48 -2.39 4.14
N LEU A 40 9.25 -2.57 3.09
CA LEU A 40 9.79 -1.46 2.32
C LEU A 40 8.97 -1.32 1.04
N LEU A 41 8.47 -0.12 0.79
CA LEU A 41 7.76 0.23 -0.43
C LEU A 41 8.59 1.22 -1.21
N MET A 42 8.56 1.10 -2.53
CA MET A 42 9.08 2.15 -3.40
C MET A 42 8.15 2.29 -4.59
N LEU A 43 7.63 3.50 -4.78
CA LEU A 43 6.78 3.76 -5.93
C LEU A 43 7.63 3.84 -7.18
N GLU A 44 7.25 3.08 -8.22
CA GLU A 44 7.95 3.09 -9.49
C GLU A 44 7.23 3.96 -10.52
N GLU A 45 5.90 3.95 -10.52
CA GLU A 45 5.09 4.71 -11.48
C GLU A 45 3.83 5.22 -10.81
N GLY A 46 3.36 6.38 -11.25
CA GLY A 46 2.07 6.91 -10.86
C GLY A 46 2.06 7.62 -9.53
N LEU A 47 0.97 7.44 -8.80
CA LEU A 47 0.77 8.12 -7.52
C LEU A 47 0.25 7.11 -6.50
N GLY A 48 1.01 6.90 -5.44
CA GLY A 48 0.68 5.94 -4.41
C GLY A 48 0.33 6.60 -3.10
N LEU A 49 -0.48 5.90 -2.31
CA LEU A 49 -0.85 6.34 -0.98
C LEU A 49 -0.50 5.26 0.02
N THR A 50 -0.11 5.67 1.21
CA THR A 50 0.05 4.79 2.35
C THR A 50 -0.35 5.52 3.62
N GLN A 51 -0.80 4.77 4.61
CA GLN A 51 -1.18 5.37 5.89
C GLN A 51 -0.88 4.40 7.02
N VAL A 52 -0.22 4.91 8.05
CA VAL A 52 -0.09 4.22 9.32
C VAL A 52 -1.32 4.61 10.15
N ARG A 53 -1.92 3.62 10.81
CA ARG A 53 -3.16 3.86 11.58
C ARG A 53 -2.89 4.94 12.63
N GLY A 54 -3.75 5.95 12.65
CA GLY A 54 -3.63 7.09 13.54
C GLY A 54 -2.84 8.25 12.98
N GLU A 55 -2.27 8.12 11.78
CA GLU A 55 -1.50 9.18 11.15
C GLU A 55 -2.17 9.65 9.86
N ALA A 56 -1.67 10.73 9.29
CA ALA A 56 -2.17 11.25 8.03
C ALA A 56 -1.77 10.34 6.88
N ILE A 57 -2.57 10.34 5.82
CA ILE A 57 -2.23 9.64 4.58
C ILE A 57 -1.02 10.33 3.95
N TYR A 58 -0.02 9.52 3.59
CA TYR A 58 1.18 9.99 2.92
C TYR A 58 1.08 9.69 1.43
N GLU A 59 1.41 10.68 0.61
CA GLU A 59 1.41 10.56 -0.84
C GLU A 59 2.81 10.22 -1.32
N MET A 60 2.94 9.05 -1.95
CA MET A 60 4.22 8.57 -2.45
C MET A 60 4.40 8.94 -3.91
N HIS A 61 5.61 9.35 -4.28
CA HIS A 61 5.98 9.70 -5.65
C HIS A 61 7.08 8.78 -6.15
N PRO A 62 7.23 8.63 -7.49
CA PRO A 62 8.23 7.71 -8.04
C PRO A 62 9.63 7.97 -7.47
N GLY A 63 10.29 6.88 -7.11
CA GLY A 63 11.64 6.92 -6.56
C GLY A 63 11.73 7.14 -5.06
N GLU A 64 10.60 7.38 -4.38
CA GLU A 64 10.61 7.60 -2.93
C GLU A 64 10.42 6.27 -2.20
N PRO A 65 11.37 5.86 -1.35
CA PRO A 65 11.17 4.69 -0.52
C PRO A 65 10.35 5.05 0.72
N TRP A 66 9.58 4.08 1.20
CA TRP A 66 8.78 4.25 2.41
C TRP A 66 8.89 2.99 3.26
N TRP A 67 9.36 3.14 4.49
CA TRP A 67 9.52 2.02 5.42
C TRP A 67 8.38 2.00 6.43
N THR A 68 7.73 0.84 6.55
CA THR A 68 6.74 0.61 7.59
C THR A 68 7.29 -0.47 8.52
N GLY A 69 7.35 -0.17 9.80
CA GLY A 69 8.01 -1.03 10.78
C GLY A 69 7.27 -2.31 11.10
N SER A 70 7.95 -3.20 11.81
CA SER A 70 7.40 -4.46 12.26
C SER A 70 6.14 -4.24 13.12
N GLY A 71 5.06 -4.96 12.78
CA GLY A 71 3.83 -4.93 13.55
C GLY A 71 2.99 -3.66 13.43
N VAL A 72 3.40 -2.73 12.58
CA VAL A 72 2.70 -1.45 12.42
C VAL A 72 1.50 -1.65 11.49
N GLU A 73 0.31 -1.24 11.95
CA GLU A 73 -0.91 -1.33 11.15
C GLU A 73 -0.90 -0.23 10.10
N HIS A 74 -1.05 -0.63 8.84
CA HIS A 74 -0.99 0.28 7.72
C HIS A 74 -1.76 -0.27 6.52
N TRP A 75 -1.95 0.57 5.51
CA TRP A 75 -2.43 0.16 4.19
C TRP A 75 -1.67 0.93 3.14
N HIS A 76 -1.67 0.41 1.92
CA HIS A 76 -1.12 1.12 0.78
C HIS A 76 -1.94 0.84 -0.47
N GLY A 77 -1.81 1.71 -1.46
CA GLY A 77 -2.58 1.58 -2.68
C GLY A 77 -2.35 2.75 -3.62
N ALA A 78 -3.32 2.95 -4.50
CA ALA A 78 -3.24 4.01 -5.51
C ALA A 78 -4.06 5.23 -5.08
N ASP A 79 -3.77 6.36 -5.72
CA ASP A 79 -4.60 7.54 -5.64
C ASP A 79 -5.99 7.25 -6.22
N PRO A 80 -7.04 7.96 -5.78
CA PRO A 80 -8.38 7.75 -6.35
C PRO A 80 -8.45 7.93 -7.86
N THR A 81 -7.59 8.75 -8.44
CA THR A 81 -7.66 9.08 -9.86
C THR A 81 -6.44 8.64 -10.66
N GLU A 82 -5.41 8.10 -10.00
CA GLU A 82 -4.18 7.71 -10.70
C GLU A 82 -3.67 6.37 -10.18
N ALA A 83 -3.37 5.45 -11.09
CA ALA A 83 -2.83 4.14 -10.75
C ALA A 83 -1.41 4.27 -10.18
N SER A 84 -0.95 3.23 -9.51
CA SER A 84 0.42 3.18 -9.00
C SER A 84 1.03 1.82 -9.25
N LEU A 85 2.34 1.80 -9.51
CA LEU A 85 3.14 0.58 -9.52
C LEU A 85 4.10 0.65 -8.35
N GLN A 86 3.98 -0.29 -7.42
CA GLN A 86 4.73 -0.28 -6.18
C GLN A 86 5.60 -1.51 -6.08
N LEU A 87 6.88 -1.28 -5.85
CA LEU A 87 7.82 -2.33 -5.52
C LEU A 87 7.71 -2.56 -4.01
N THR A 88 7.43 -3.81 -3.61
CA THR A 88 7.32 -4.14 -2.20
C THR A 88 8.36 -5.17 -1.84
N ILE A 89 9.06 -4.94 -0.73
CA ILE A 89 10.07 -5.85 -0.21
C ILE A 89 9.72 -6.13 1.24
N TYR A 90 9.53 -7.42 1.56
CA TYR A 90 9.22 -7.80 2.93
C TYR A 90 9.65 -9.24 3.18
N SER A 91 9.77 -9.58 4.45
CA SER A 91 9.99 -10.96 4.89
C SER A 91 9.02 -11.28 6.02
N GLY A 92 8.92 -12.55 6.37
CA GLY A 92 8.00 -12.97 7.42
C GLY A 92 6.58 -13.08 6.93
N SER A 93 5.63 -12.86 7.82
CA SER A 93 4.20 -13.05 7.59
C SER A 93 3.44 -11.74 7.53
N VAL A 94 2.29 -11.79 6.86
CA VAL A 94 1.35 -10.67 6.79
C VAL A 94 0.12 -11.04 7.60
N GLU A 95 -0.33 -10.14 8.45
CA GLU A 95 -1.61 -10.29 9.14
C GLU A 95 -2.60 -9.30 8.56
N TRP A 96 -3.67 -9.81 7.96
CA TRP A 96 -4.71 -8.98 7.35
C TRP A 96 -5.74 -8.58 8.39
N LEU A 97 -6.10 -7.29 8.38
CA LEU A 97 -7.04 -6.69 9.33
C LEU A 97 -8.27 -6.20 8.59
N ASP A 98 -8.94 -5.20 9.15
CA ASP A 98 -10.18 -4.68 8.59
C ASP A 98 -9.97 -3.96 7.27
N PRO A 99 -11.02 -3.88 6.43
CA PRO A 99 -10.94 -3.12 5.18
C PRO A 99 -10.75 -1.63 5.47
N VAL A 100 -10.05 -0.95 4.57
CA VAL A 100 -10.00 0.51 4.57
C VAL A 100 -11.29 1.00 3.93
N THR A 101 -12.12 1.67 4.72
CA THR A 101 -13.40 2.17 4.23
C THR A 101 -13.19 3.30 3.24
N ASP A 102 -14.21 3.58 2.43
CA ASP A 102 -14.14 4.73 1.52
C ASP A 102 -13.93 6.03 2.28
N GLU A 103 -14.57 6.15 3.44
CA GLU A 103 -14.42 7.34 4.27
C GLU A 103 -12.96 7.51 4.73
N GLN A 104 -12.34 6.43 5.20
CA GLN A 104 -10.94 6.47 5.62
C GLN A 104 -10.04 6.82 4.44
N TYR A 105 -10.27 6.16 3.32
CA TYR A 105 -9.45 6.34 2.12
C TYR A 105 -9.51 7.77 1.60
N MET A 106 -10.68 8.39 1.65
CA MET A 106 -10.85 9.77 1.17
C MET A 106 -10.54 10.82 2.23
N GLY A 107 -10.25 10.41 3.46
CA GLY A 107 -10.02 11.31 4.57
C GLY A 107 -8.58 11.78 4.65
N ARG A 108 -8.11 12.50 3.63
CA ARG A 108 -6.71 12.92 3.58
C ARG A 108 -6.56 14.43 3.50
N ALA A 109 -7.16 15.10 4.49
CA ALA A 109 -7.08 16.54 4.56
C ALA A 109 -5.64 17.06 4.62
N THR A 110 -4.71 16.22 5.06
CA THR A 110 -3.30 16.59 5.18
C THR A 110 -2.45 16.02 4.06
N ARG A 111 -3.06 15.60 2.96
CA ARG A 111 -2.32 15.12 1.81
C ARG A 111 -1.36 16.18 1.29
N ARG A 112 -0.21 15.76 0.87
CA ARG A 112 0.83 16.65 0.37
C ARG A 112 0.99 16.55 -1.12
#